data_a6ed8a915ffa64aa2c944bfcd6160e18
#
_entry.id   a6ed8a915ffa64aa2c944bfcd6160e18
#
_cell.length_a   1.000
_cell.length_b   1.000
_cell.length_c   1.000
_cell.angle_alpha   90.00
_cell.angle_beta   90.00
_cell.angle_gamma   90.00
#
_symmetry.space_group_name_H-M   'P 1'
#
loop_
_entity.id
_entity.type
_entity.pdbx_description
1 polymer ?
#
loop_
_entity_poly.entity_id
_entity_poly.type
_entity_poly.pdbx_seq_one_letter_code
_entity_poly.pdbx_strand_id
1 'polypeptide(L)'
;MEITIIGSGNVAAALAGAVAGQDSLHLKQLCARNPLRGRELADRYGAEYIARPEETAEADLYLIAVSDSAVEEVSARLRTPPGATVAHTSGGLGIDSLRCVAADRAVCYPLQTFSA
;
A
#
# COMPACT_ATOMS: atom_id res chain seq x y z
N MET A 1 11.57 7.71 4.82
CA MET A 1 10.12 7.43 4.94
C MET A 1 9.87 5.97 4.69
N GLU A 2 9.19 5.33 5.63
CA GLU A 2 8.84 3.91 5.51
C GLU A 2 7.53 3.76 4.77
N ILE A 3 7.49 2.91 3.75
CA ILE A 3 6.32 2.73 2.90
C ILE A 3 5.94 1.26 2.83
N THR A 4 4.65 0.99 2.92
CA THR A 4 4.06 -0.33 2.71
C THR A 4 3.17 -0.27 1.48
N ILE A 5 3.32 -1.23 0.58
CA ILE A 5 2.47 -1.35 -0.61
C ILE A 5 1.59 -2.58 -0.45
N ILE A 6 0.30 -2.43 -0.73
CA ILE A 6 -0.66 -3.52 -0.71
C ILE A 6 -1.11 -3.78 -2.15
N GLY A 7 -0.77 -4.93 -2.67
CA GLY A 7 -1.08 -5.34 -4.03
C GLY A 7 0.11 -5.96 -4.72
N SER A 8 -0.13 -6.65 -5.84
CA SER A 8 0.92 -7.30 -6.61
C SER A 8 0.73 -7.21 -8.13
N GLY A 9 -0.21 -6.40 -8.56
CA GLY A 9 -0.47 -6.18 -9.98
C GLY A 9 0.52 -5.19 -10.61
N ASN A 10 0.22 -4.75 -11.81
CA ASN A 10 1.10 -3.84 -12.55
C ASN A 10 1.30 -2.49 -11.85
N VAL A 11 0.24 -1.96 -11.25
CA VAL A 11 0.34 -0.69 -10.53
C VAL A 11 1.22 -0.84 -9.30
N ALA A 12 1.02 -1.93 -8.53
CA ALA A 12 1.85 -2.19 -7.37
C ALA A 12 3.32 -2.34 -7.76
N ALA A 13 3.60 -3.03 -8.86
CA ALA A 13 4.97 -3.19 -9.36
C ALA A 13 5.59 -1.85 -9.73
N ALA A 14 4.82 -0.99 -10.40
CA ALA A 14 5.30 0.34 -10.77
C ALA A 14 5.58 1.20 -9.54
N LEU A 15 4.71 1.14 -8.54
CA LEU A 15 4.91 1.87 -7.28
C LEU A 15 6.15 1.38 -6.54
N ALA A 16 6.32 0.07 -6.46
CA ALA A 16 7.49 -0.51 -5.80
C ALA A 16 8.79 -0.06 -6.45
N GLY A 17 8.81 -0.04 -7.78
CA GLY A 17 9.96 0.44 -8.53
C GLY A 17 10.23 1.93 -8.28
N ALA A 18 9.19 2.73 -8.24
CA ALA A 18 9.32 4.17 -7.98
C ALA A 18 9.85 4.44 -6.58
N VAL A 19 9.34 3.71 -5.58
CA VAL A 19 9.81 3.85 -4.20
C VAL A 19 11.26 3.42 -4.09
N ALA A 20 11.61 2.29 -4.69
CA ALA A 20 12.98 1.77 -4.63
C ALA A 20 13.98 2.70 -5.31
N GLY A 21 13.54 3.51 -6.25
CA GLY A 21 14.40 4.46 -6.96
C GLY A 21 14.69 5.75 -6.21
N GLN A 22 14.11 5.93 -5.03
CA GLN A 22 14.31 7.15 -4.23
C GLN A 22 15.04 6.83 -2.94
N ASP A 23 16.19 7.48 -2.72
CA ASP A 23 17.00 7.23 -1.53
C ASP A 23 16.29 7.58 -0.23
N SER A 24 15.40 8.57 -0.29
CA SER A 24 14.65 9.01 0.89
C SER A 24 13.47 8.12 1.25
N LEU A 25 13.14 7.14 0.40
CA LEU A 25 12.01 6.24 0.59
C LEU A 25 12.51 4.81 0.81
N HIS A 26 11.85 4.11 1.71
CA HIS A 26 12.18 2.72 1.99
C HIS A 26 10.93 1.85 1.89
N LEU A 27 10.93 0.91 0.97
CA LEU A 27 9.84 -0.06 0.86
C LEU A 27 10.02 -1.11 1.95
N LYS A 28 9.22 -0.98 3.00
CA LYS A 28 9.35 -1.82 4.19
C LYS A 28 8.69 -3.17 4.00
N GLN A 29 7.44 -3.16 3.54
CA GLN A 29 6.66 -4.39 3.36
C GLN A 29 5.86 -4.33 2.07
N LEU A 30 5.60 -5.50 1.51
CA LEU A 30 4.71 -5.66 0.38
C LEU A 30 3.69 -6.73 0.74
N CYS A 31 2.41 -6.32 0.78
CA CYS A 31 1.31 -7.19 1.13
C CYS A 31 0.58 -7.62 -0.13
N ALA A 32 0.42 -8.92 -0.33
CA ALA A 32 -0.29 -9.43 -1.51
C ALA A 32 -0.95 -10.77 -1.19
N ARG A 33 -2.13 -10.99 -1.77
CA ARG A 33 -2.81 -12.28 -1.62
C ARG A 33 -2.18 -13.36 -2.49
N ASN A 34 -1.59 -12.96 -3.61
CA ASN A 34 -0.88 -13.90 -4.49
C ASN A 34 0.54 -14.05 -3.99
N PRO A 35 0.90 -15.19 -3.37
CA PRO A 35 2.23 -15.33 -2.78
C PRO A 35 3.35 -15.35 -3.81
N LEU A 36 3.11 -15.88 -5.00
CA LEU A 36 4.14 -15.93 -6.04
C LEU A 36 4.52 -14.51 -6.49
N ARG A 37 3.51 -13.71 -6.85
CA ARG A 37 3.75 -12.34 -7.30
C ARG A 37 4.23 -11.46 -6.15
N GLY A 38 3.64 -11.63 -4.98
CA GLY A 38 4.01 -10.83 -3.82
C GLY A 38 5.45 -11.05 -3.40
N ARG A 39 5.87 -12.30 -3.33
CA ARG A 39 7.25 -12.61 -2.95
C ARG A 39 8.24 -12.17 -4.00
N GLU A 40 7.88 -12.30 -5.27
CA GLU A 40 8.74 -11.86 -6.37
C GLU A 40 9.00 -10.35 -6.27
N LEU A 41 7.95 -9.56 -6.06
CA LEU A 41 8.12 -8.11 -5.92
C LEU A 41 8.88 -7.74 -4.66
N ALA A 42 8.56 -8.38 -3.53
CA ALA A 42 9.25 -8.11 -2.27
C ALA A 42 10.73 -8.41 -2.39
N ASP A 43 11.08 -9.56 -2.96
CA ASP A 43 12.48 -9.95 -3.12
C ASP A 43 13.22 -9.02 -4.06
N ARG A 44 12.56 -8.58 -5.12
CA ARG A 44 13.18 -7.68 -6.11
C ARG A 44 13.62 -6.36 -5.48
N TYR A 45 12.84 -5.85 -4.54
CA TYR A 45 13.07 -4.53 -3.96
C TYR A 45 13.49 -4.58 -2.49
N GLY A 46 13.80 -5.76 -1.98
CA GLY A 46 14.29 -5.89 -0.62
C GLY A 46 13.26 -5.64 0.47
N ALA A 47 11.99 -5.85 0.18
CA ALA A 47 10.91 -5.67 1.14
C ALA A 47 10.53 -7.00 1.80
N GLU A 48 9.84 -6.92 2.91
CA GLU A 48 9.28 -8.10 3.57
C GLU A 48 7.92 -8.42 2.96
N TYR A 49 7.74 -9.66 2.54
CA TYR A 49 6.43 -10.11 2.05
C TYR A 49 5.51 -10.45 3.22
N ILE A 50 4.28 -9.94 3.18
CA ILE A 50 3.22 -10.31 4.10
C ILE A 50 1.96 -10.67 3.31
N ALA A 51 1.17 -11.60 3.85
CA ALA A 51 0.01 -12.13 3.14
C ALA A 51 -1.28 -11.38 3.47
N ARG A 52 -1.35 -10.71 4.62
CA ARG A 52 -2.59 -10.08 5.09
C ARG A 52 -2.37 -8.63 5.51
N PRO A 53 -3.34 -7.76 5.23
CA PRO A 53 -3.26 -6.37 5.68
C PRO A 53 -3.11 -6.22 7.20
N GLU A 54 -3.65 -7.15 7.97
CA GLU A 54 -3.56 -7.12 9.45
C GLU A 54 -2.14 -7.32 9.95
N GLU A 55 -1.26 -7.82 9.10
CA GLU A 55 0.13 -8.09 9.46
C GLU A 55 1.07 -6.92 9.19
N THR A 56 0.54 -5.79 8.73
CA THR A 56 1.38 -4.63 8.43
C THR A 56 2.03 -4.08 9.70
N ALA A 57 3.33 -3.77 9.57
CA ALA A 57 4.07 -3.09 10.62
C ALA A 57 3.88 -1.59 10.49
N GLU A 58 4.40 -0.83 11.45
CA GLU A 58 4.31 0.62 11.39
C GLU A 58 5.07 1.15 10.17
N ALA A 59 4.42 2.06 9.46
CA ALA A 59 5.00 2.76 8.32
C ALA A 59 4.43 4.16 8.26
N ASP A 60 5.03 5.00 7.43
CA ASP A 60 4.57 6.38 7.27
C ASP A 60 3.48 6.49 6.22
N LEU A 61 3.53 5.63 5.21
CA LEU A 61 2.62 5.68 4.07
C LEU A 61 2.23 4.26 3.68
N TYR A 62 0.93 4.06 3.50
CA TYR A 62 0.36 2.80 3.03
C TYR A 62 -0.30 3.04 1.69
N LEU A 63 0.25 2.43 0.64
CA LEU A 63 -0.26 2.58 -0.72
C LEU A 63 -1.06 1.35 -1.10
N ILE A 64 -2.37 1.52 -1.33
CA ILE A 64 -3.27 0.43 -1.67
C ILE A 64 -3.44 0.39 -3.18
N ALA A 65 -2.89 -0.64 -3.81
CA ALA A 65 -2.89 -0.82 -5.25
C ALA A 65 -3.54 -2.15 -5.62
N VAL A 66 -4.78 -2.34 -5.16
CA VAL A 66 -5.59 -3.52 -5.44
C VAL A 66 -6.74 -3.13 -6.35
N SER A 67 -7.57 -4.11 -6.75
CA SER A 67 -8.74 -3.81 -7.56
C SER A 67 -9.70 -2.88 -6.82
N ASP A 68 -10.46 -2.11 -7.57
CA ASP A 68 -11.40 -1.15 -6.98
C ASP A 68 -12.33 -1.79 -5.96
N SER A 69 -12.80 -3.00 -6.27
CA SER A 69 -13.73 -3.72 -5.40
C SER A 69 -13.08 -4.16 -4.08
N ALA A 70 -11.76 -4.22 -4.01
CA ALA A 70 -11.06 -4.67 -2.82
C ALA A 70 -10.52 -3.54 -1.95
N VAL A 71 -10.51 -2.29 -2.44
CA VAL A 71 -9.92 -1.17 -1.72
C VAL A 71 -10.56 -0.96 -0.35
N GLU A 72 -11.88 -0.96 -0.30
CA GLU A 72 -12.59 -0.70 0.94
C GLU A 72 -12.28 -1.77 2.00
N GLU A 73 -12.38 -3.04 1.60
CA GLU A 73 -12.11 -4.15 2.51
C GLU A 73 -10.66 -4.11 3.01
N VAL A 74 -9.72 -3.94 2.10
CA VAL A 74 -8.30 -3.92 2.45
C VAL A 74 -7.99 -2.78 3.40
N SER A 75 -8.50 -1.58 3.12
CA SER A 75 -8.24 -0.43 3.97
C SER A 75 -8.77 -0.63 5.39
N ALA A 76 -9.91 -1.31 5.52
CA ALA A 76 -10.49 -1.59 6.83
C ALA A 76 -9.67 -2.57 7.65
N ARG A 77 -8.85 -3.39 7.00
CA ARG A 77 -8.04 -4.41 7.66
C ARG A 77 -6.63 -3.93 8.02
N LEU A 78 -6.21 -2.81 7.48
CA LEU A 78 -4.88 -2.29 7.77
C LEU A 78 -4.76 -1.83 9.22
N ARG A 79 -3.59 -2.07 9.80
CA ARG A 79 -3.23 -1.56 11.11
C ARG A 79 -2.25 -0.41 10.91
N THR A 80 -2.75 0.80 11.07
CA THR A 80 -1.95 1.99 10.81
C THR A 80 -1.66 2.73 12.12
N PRO A 81 -0.42 3.22 12.31
CA PRO A 81 -0.12 4.02 13.49
C PRO A 81 -0.69 5.43 13.35
N PRO A 82 -0.82 6.16 14.46
CA PRO A 82 -1.25 7.55 14.43
C PRO A 82 -0.36 8.38 13.53
N GLY A 83 -0.95 9.22 12.71
CA GLY A 83 -0.22 10.10 11.82
C GLY A 83 0.19 9.50 10.48
N ALA A 84 -0.08 8.21 10.27
CA ALA A 84 0.22 7.58 8.99
C ALA A 84 -0.74 8.05 7.91
N THR A 85 -0.27 8.03 6.67
CA THR A 85 -1.10 8.35 5.51
C THR A 85 -1.48 7.06 4.80
N VAL A 86 -2.76 6.93 4.44
CA VAL A 86 -3.25 5.82 3.64
C VAL A 86 -3.81 6.39 2.35
N ALA A 87 -3.35 5.84 1.23
CA ALA A 87 -3.78 6.31 -0.09
C ALA A 87 -4.08 5.11 -0.99
N HIS A 88 -4.94 5.31 -1.98
CA HIS A 88 -5.20 4.29 -3.00
C HIS A 88 -4.98 4.87 -4.38
N THR A 89 -4.87 3.98 -5.37
CA THR A 89 -4.56 4.36 -6.74
C THR A 89 -5.75 4.27 -7.68
N SER A 90 -6.94 3.99 -7.14
CA SER A 90 -8.16 3.82 -7.94
C SER A 90 -8.78 5.18 -8.24
N GLY A 91 -8.53 5.70 -9.42
CA GLY A 91 -9.02 7.04 -9.80
C GLY A 91 -10.53 7.17 -9.83
N GLY A 92 -11.26 6.06 -9.94
CA GLY A 92 -12.72 6.07 -9.94
C GLY A 92 -13.35 6.06 -8.56
N LEU A 93 -12.56 5.88 -7.51
CA LEU A 93 -13.06 5.83 -6.14
C LEU A 93 -12.70 7.10 -5.40
N GLY A 94 -13.59 7.54 -4.51
CA GLY A 94 -13.33 8.68 -3.64
C GLY A 94 -12.65 8.27 -2.33
N ILE A 95 -12.42 9.27 -1.49
CA ILE A 95 -11.83 9.05 -0.17
C ILE A 95 -12.69 8.12 0.69
N ASP A 96 -13.99 8.17 0.49
CA ASP A 96 -14.92 7.35 1.28
C ASP A 96 -14.72 5.85 1.09
N SER A 97 -14.01 5.45 0.04
CA SER A 97 -13.69 4.04 -0.19
C SER A 97 -12.61 3.53 0.76
N LEU A 98 -11.93 4.41 1.44
CA LEU A 98 -10.90 4.04 2.41
C LEU A 98 -11.53 3.93 3.80
N ARG A 99 -11.40 2.74 4.38
CA ARG A 99 -11.92 2.44 5.72
C ARG A 99 -10.77 2.29 6.70
N CYS A 100 -10.04 3.38 6.90
CA CYS A 100 -8.85 3.33 7.75
C CYS A 100 -9.23 3.03 9.19
N VAL A 101 -8.64 1.97 9.74
CA VAL A 101 -8.95 1.50 11.09
C VAL A 101 -8.48 2.52 12.14
N ALA A 102 -7.34 3.12 11.93
CA ALA A 102 -6.82 4.16 12.81
C ALA A 102 -7.27 5.54 12.32
N ALA A 103 -8.54 5.65 12.00
CA ALA A 103 -9.08 6.83 11.34
C ALA A 103 -8.88 8.13 12.10
N ASP A 104 -8.74 8.05 13.41
CA ASP A 104 -8.55 9.22 14.24
C ASP A 104 -7.23 9.94 13.96
N ARG A 105 -6.24 9.23 13.39
CA ARG A 105 -4.92 9.79 13.14
C ARG A 105 -4.39 9.55 11.74
N ALA A 106 -5.05 8.72 10.94
CA ALA A 106 -4.62 8.43 9.58
C ALA A 106 -5.26 9.42 8.62
N VAL A 107 -4.50 9.81 7.60
CA VAL A 107 -5.02 10.63 6.51
C VAL A 107 -5.28 9.71 5.34
N CYS A 108 -6.48 9.77 4.77
CA CYS A 108 -6.87 8.90 3.67
C CYS A 108 -7.22 9.74 2.44
N TYR A 109 -6.61 9.45 1.32
CA TYR A 109 -6.91 10.14 0.07
C TYR A 109 -6.54 9.26 -1.12
N PRO A 110 -7.18 9.48 -2.28
CA PRO A 110 -6.83 8.77 -3.49
C PRO A 110 -5.61 9.38 -4.16
N LEU A 111 -4.80 8.54 -4.78
CA LEU A 111 -3.72 8.97 -5.66
C LEU A 111 -4.22 8.88 -7.09
N GLN A 112 -4.18 10.00 -7.78
CA GLN A 112 -4.75 10.11 -9.12
C GLN A 112 -3.86 9.46 -10.17
N THR A 113 -2.58 9.63 -10.07
CA THR A 113 -1.67 9.09 -11.05
C THR A 113 -0.34 8.71 -10.43
N PHE A 114 0.14 7.59 -10.87
CA PHE A 114 1.52 7.22 -10.82
C PHE A 114 2.02 6.94 -12.21
N SER A 115 1.36 7.47 -13.15
CA SER A 115 1.84 7.35 -14.52
C SER A 115 3.11 8.17 -14.62
N ALA A 116 4.08 7.51 -15.01
CA ALA A 116 5.30 8.20 -15.37
C ALA A 116 5.04 9.00 -16.62
#